data_0470a7396fb073a9064bbcad050a96cb
#
_entry.id   0470a7396fb073a9064bbcad050a96cb
#
_cell.length_a   1.000
_cell.length_b   1.000
_cell.length_c   1.000
_cell.angle_alpha   90.00
_cell.angle_beta   90.00
_cell.angle_gamma   90.00
#
_symmetry.space_group_name_H-M   'P 1'
#
loop_
_entity.id
_entity.type
_entity.pdbx_description
1 polymer ?
#
loop_
_entity_poly.entity_id
_entity_poly.type
_entity_poly.pdbx_seq_one_letter_code
_entity_poly.pdbx_strand_id
1 'polypeptide(L)'
;THYPILERTISKILGGKVRLINSGAETADYTKRYLAQNDMLCSGRSDRQYRYYVSDSAENFSSVADIFLDGHFGGDIQKINIENYGD
;
A
#
# COMPACT_ATOMS: atom_id res chain seq x y z
N THR A 1 -9.99 2.01 -4.17
CA THR A 1 -8.83 1.88 -3.26
C THR A 1 -9.16 1.16 -1.95
N HIS A 2 -10.44 1.15 -1.49
CA HIS A 2 -10.80 0.56 -0.20
C HIS A 2 -11.09 -0.95 -0.24
N TYR A 3 -11.21 -1.56 -1.41
CA TYR A 3 -11.68 -2.93 -1.57
C TYR A 3 -10.74 -3.93 -2.28
N PRO A 4 -9.39 -3.73 -2.34
CA PRO A 4 -8.50 -4.69 -2.98
C PRO A 4 -8.57 -6.09 -2.37
N ILE A 5 -8.82 -6.18 -1.05
CA ILE A 5 -8.96 -7.45 -0.32
C ILE A 5 -10.18 -8.26 -0.80
N LEU A 6 -11.18 -7.62 -1.38
CA LEU A 6 -12.39 -8.25 -1.93
C LEU A 6 -12.27 -8.60 -3.41
N GLU A 7 -11.16 -8.30 -4.07
CA GLU A 7 -10.98 -8.47 -5.52
C GLU A 7 -11.30 -9.89 -5.98
N ARG A 8 -10.82 -10.90 -5.26
CA ARG A 8 -11.09 -12.31 -5.58
C ARG A 8 -12.57 -12.65 -5.49
N THR A 9 -13.25 -12.16 -4.46
CA THR A 9 -14.68 -12.41 -4.25
C THR A 9 -15.51 -11.72 -5.32
N ILE A 10 -15.21 -10.47 -5.63
CA ILE A 10 -15.88 -9.68 -6.66
C ILE A 10 -15.67 -10.34 -8.04
N SER A 11 -14.45 -10.75 -8.35
CA SER A 11 -14.13 -11.42 -9.62
C SER A 11 -14.92 -12.73 -9.80
N LYS A 12 -15.07 -13.51 -8.73
CA LYS A 12 -15.89 -14.74 -8.77
C LYS A 12 -17.36 -14.44 -9.05
N ILE A 13 -17.94 -13.42 -8.41
CA ILE A 13 -19.34 -13.04 -8.61
C ILE A 13 -19.59 -12.56 -10.05
N LEU A 14 -18.64 -11.81 -10.60
CA LEU A 14 -18.73 -11.27 -11.97
C LEU A 14 -18.41 -12.30 -13.06
N GLY A 15 -18.03 -13.53 -12.68
CA GLY A 15 -17.81 -14.65 -13.60
C GLY A 15 -16.72 -14.41 -14.65
N GLY A 16 -15.72 -13.57 -14.34
CA GLY A 16 -14.59 -13.29 -15.23
C GLY A 16 -14.89 -12.44 -16.47
N LYS A 17 -16.13 -11.99 -16.63
CA LYS A 17 -16.57 -11.19 -17.79
C LYS A 17 -16.23 -9.70 -17.66
N VAL A 18 -15.88 -9.26 -16.45
CA VAL A 18 -15.57 -7.87 -16.13
C VAL A 18 -14.14 -7.79 -15.65
N ARG A 19 -13.36 -6.92 -16.26
CA ARG A 19 -12.00 -6.63 -15.81
C ARG A 19 -12.05 -5.70 -14.59
N LEU A 20 -11.47 -6.14 -13.49
CA LEU A 20 -11.28 -5.29 -12.31
C LEU A 20 -9.98 -4.51 -12.45
N ILE A 21 -10.03 -3.22 -12.12
CA ILE A 21 -8.85 -2.35 -12.09
C ILE A 21 -8.54 -2.03 -10.64
N ASN A 22 -7.36 -2.46 -10.20
CA ASN A 22 -6.82 -2.13 -8.89
C ASN A 22 -5.96 -0.87 -9.01
N SER A 23 -6.48 0.26 -8.57
CA SER A 23 -5.81 1.55 -8.68
C SER A 23 -4.46 1.59 -7.95
N GLY A 24 -4.33 0.87 -6.83
CA GLY A 24 -3.06 0.76 -6.10
C GLY A 24 -1.99 0.03 -6.91
N ALA A 25 -2.36 -1.10 -7.52
CA ALA A 25 -1.45 -1.87 -8.38
C ALA A 25 -1.02 -1.07 -9.61
N GLU A 26 -1.97 -0.40 -10.27
CA GLU A 26 -1.69 0.45 -11.43
C GLU A 26 -0.76 1.62 -11.07
N THR A 27 -0.99 2.24 -9.91
CA THR A 27 -0.13 3.33 -9.42
C THR A 27 1.28 2.83 -9.11
N ALA A 28 1.42 1.67 -8.47
CA ALA A 28 2.71 1.08 -8.16
C ALA A 28 3.49 0.77 -9.44
N ASP A 29 2.83 0.20 -10.45
CA ASP A 29 3.46 -0.11 -11.73
C ASP A 29 3.85 1.16 -12.50
N TYR A 30 3.00 2.17 -12.50
CA TYR A 30 3.33 3.49 -13.07
C TYR A 30 4.55 4.10 -12.38
N THR A 31 4.56 4.10 -11.04
CA THR A 31 5.67 4.65 -10.25
C THR A 31 6.97 3.94 -10.57
N LYS A 32 6.96 2.60 -10.63
CA LYS A 32 8.14 1.81 -11.01
C LYS A 32 8.68 2.20 -12.38
N ARG A 33 7.80 2.35 -13.37
CA ARG A 33 8.19 2.76 -14.72
C ARG A 33 8.76 4.18 -14.74
N TYR A 34 8.13 5.09 -14.03
CA TYR A 34 8.59 6.48 -13.92
C TYR A 34 10.00 6.56 -13.30
N LEU A 35 10.22 5.84 -12.20
CA LEU A 35 11.52 5.80 -11.55
C LEU A 35 12.61 5.19 -12.46
N ALA A 36 12.26 4.13 -13.21
CA ALA A 36 13.17 3.51 -14.15
C ALA A 36 13.56 4.45 -15.30
N GLN A 37 12.61 5.18 -15.85
CA GLN A 37 12.84 6.13 -16.94
C GLN A 37 13.68 7.35 -16.54
N ASN A 38 13.71 7.66 -15.25
CA ASN A 38 14.46 8.80 -14.70
C ASN A 38 15.71 8.39 -13.92
N ASP A 39 16.17 7.16 -14.07
CA ASP A 39 17.35 6.60 -13.38
C ASP A 39 17.29 6.75 -11.84
N MET A 40 16.08 6.67 -11.29
CA MET A 40 15.81 6.83 -9.86
C MET A 40 15.56 5.50 -9.14
N LEU A 41 15.68 4.37 -9.83
CA LEU A 41 15.58 3.07 -9.19
C LEU A 41 16.80 2.81 -8.29
N CYS A 42 16.53 2.25 -7.13
CA CYS A 42 17.58 1.79 -6.23
C CYS A 42 18.36 0.64 -6.89
N SER A 43 19.68 0.80 -7.03
CA SER A 43 20.57 -0.16 -7.71
C SER A 43 21.15 -1.25 -6.80
N GLY A 44 20.80 -1.29 -5.53
CA GLY A 44 21.36 -2.21 -4.57
C GLY A 44 20.32 -2.93 -3.71
N ARG A 45 20.73 -4.05 -3.10
CA ARG A 45 20.03 -4.65 -1.95
C ARG A 45 20.41 -3.84 -0.70
N SER A 46 19.78 -2.69 -0.53
CA SER A 46 19.83 -2.00 0.75
C SER A 46 18.85 -2.66 1.71
N ASP A 47 19.16 -2.64 2.99
CA ASP A 47 18.21 -3.00 4.02
C ASP A 47 16.98 -2.11 3.85
N ARG A 48 15.88 -2.70 3.43
CA ARG A 48 14.65 -1.97 3.20
C ARG A 48 14.07 -1.58 4.54
N GLN A 49 13.93 -0.29 4.76
CA GLN A 49 13.25 0.24 5.93
C GLN A 49 11.86 0.74 5.52
N TYR A 50 10.86 0.28 6.24
CA TYR A 50 9.48 0.74 6.08
C TYR A 50 9.09 1.56 7.27
N ARG A 51 8.63 2.78 7.05
CA ARG A 51 8.09 3.68 8.07
C ARG A 51 6.69 4.08 7.68
N TYR A 52 5.78 3.95 8.61
CA TYR A 52 4.37 4.27 8.39
C TYR A 52 3.96 5.37 9.36
N TYR A 53 3.26 6.33 8.85
CA TYR A 53 2.74 7.45 9.62
C TYR A 53 1.23 7.42 9.59
N VAL A 54 0.60 7.47 10.76
CA VAL A 54 -0.85 7.41 10.89
C VAL A 54 -1.34 8.56 11.76
N SER A 55 -2.51 9.08 11.43
CA SER A 55 -3.14 10.17 12.21
C SER A 55 -4.00 9.66 13.37
N ASP A 56 -4.27 8.36 13.39
CA ASP A 56 -5.06 7.71 14.43
C ASP A 56 -4.24 6.61 15.15
N SER A 57 -4.88 5.62 15.73
CA SER A 57 -4.24 4.57 16.51
C SER A 57 -3.26 3.73 15.68
N ALA A 58 -1.98 3.73 16.09
CA ALA A 58 -0.96 2.89 15.47
C ALA A 58 -1.24 1.39 15.68
N GLU A 59 -1.85 1.02 16.81
CA GLU A 59 -2.22 -0.37 17.14
C GLU A 59 -3.34 -0.88 16.22
N ASN A 60 -4.37 -0.07 16.00
CA ASN A 60 -5.45 -0.42 15.08
C ASN A 60 -4.93 -0.54 13.65
N PHE A 61 -4.05 0.36 13.22
CA PHE A 61 -3.43 0.29 11.91
C PHE A 61 -2.62 -0.99 11.74
N SER A 62 -1.80 -1.36 12.72
CA SER A 62 -1.00 -2.59 12.68
C SER A 62 -1.87 -3.83 12.50
N SER A 63 -2.93 -3.93 13.28
CA SER A 63 -3.87 -5.07 13.21
C SER A 63 -4.54 -5.21 11.84
N VAL A 64 -4.93 -4.09 11.24
CA VAL A 64 -5.54 -4.09 9.90
C VAL A 64 -4.49 -4.38 8.82
N ALA A 65 -3.30 -3.79 8.92
CA ALA A 65 -2.22 -4.01 7.97
C ALA A 65 -1.77 -5.48 7.93
N ASP A 66 -1.72 -6.16 9.06
CA ASP A 66 -1.42 -7.59 9.12
C ASP A 66 -2.42 -8.44 8.34
N ILE A 67 -3.71 -8.08 8.39
CA ILE A 67 -4.75 -8.78 7.60
C ILE A 67 -4.51 -8.60 6.10
N PHE A 68 -4.18 -7.38 5.67
CA PHE A 68 -3.95 -7.07 4.26
C PHE A 68 -2.66 -7.67 3.71
N LEU A 69 -1.66 -7.87 4.57
CA LEU A 69 -0.33 -8.35 4.20
C LEU A 69 -0.06 -9.79 4.63
N ASP A 70 -1.12 -10.55 4.94
CA ASP A 70 -1.05 -11.97 5.36
C ASP A 70 -0.02 -12.22 6.50
N GLY A 71 0.01 -11.34 7.51
CA GLY A 71 0.94 -11.43 8.63
C GLY A 71 2.38 -11.04 8.31
N HIS A 72 2.64 -10.45 7.16
CA HIS A 72 3.98 -10.00 6.74
C HIS A 72 4.20 -8.50 6.96
N PHE A 73 3.39 -7.89 7.82
CA PHE A 73 3.59 -6.48 8.15
C PHE A 73 4.85 -6.34 9.00
N GLY A 74 5.84 -5.65 8.47
CA GLY A 74 7.06 -5.29 9.18
C GLY A 74 7.38 -3.83 8.94
N GLY A 75 7.46 -3.04 9.99
CA GLY A 75 7.81 -1.63 9.87
C GLY A 75 7.55 -0.87 11.16
N ASP A 76 8.13 0.33 11.22
CA ASP A 76 7.92 1.26 12.32
C ASP A 76 6.69 2.13 12.03
N ILE A 77 5.74 2.13 12.97
CA ILE A 77 4.52 2.93 12.85
C ILE A 77 4.59 4.08 13.84
N GLN A 78 4.42 5.28 13.34
CA GLN A 78 4.42 6.48 14.15
C GLN A 78 3.08 7.22 14.02
N LYS A 79 2.47 7.52 15.17
CA LYS A 79 1.32 8.43 15.18
C LYS A 79 1.80 9.86 15.01
N ILE A 80 1.20 10.55 14.06
CA ILE A 80 1.45 11.98 13.82
C ILE A 80 0.19 12.79 14.07
N ASN A 81 0.35 14.02 14.50
CA ASN A 81 -0.75 14.97 14.53
C ASN A 81 -0.75 15.75 13.23
N ILE A 82 -1.75 15.49 12.37
CA ILE A 82 -1.85 16.15 11.07
C ILE A 82 -2.12 17.65 11.16
N GLU A 83 -2.66 18.15 12.28
CA GLU A 83 -2.87 19.57 12.51
C GLU A 83 -1.55 20.36 12.54
N ASN A 84 -0.45 19.71 12.88
CA ASN A 84 0.87 20.32 12.85
C ASN A 84 1.40 20.57 11.43
N TYR A 85 0.74 20.02 10.40
CA TYR A 85 1.14 20.13 8.99
C TYR A 85 0.13 20.88 8.14
N GLY A 86 -0.97 21.37 8.75
CA GLY A 86 -1.92 22.25 8.12
C GLY A 86 -1.48 23.73 8.23
N ASP A 87 -1.76 24.49 7.20
CA ASP A 87 -1.61 25.96 7.23
C ASP A 87 -2.67 26.59 8.12
#